data_95de67015a3bcba4424e8392dc683b35
#
_entry.id   95de67015a3bcba4424e8392dc683b35
#
_cell.length_a   1.000
_cell.length_b   1.000
_cell.length_c   1.000
_cell.angle_alpha   90.00
_cell.angle_beta   90.00
_cell.angle_gamma   90.00
#
_symmetry.space_group_name_H-M   'P 1'
#
loop_
_entity.id
_entity.type
_entity.pdbx_description
1 polymer ?
#
loop_
_entity_poly.entity_id
_entity_poly.type
_entity_poly.pdbx_seq_one_letter_code
_entity_poly.pdbx_strand_id
1 'polypeptide(L)'
;MSNEKVARFNKQHYVVGLKETLKALNRDQVASLIIAQDVEVHLLARVFSLINHKNIPITYFKSKHALGSYVGINVNATIVALLNEN
;
A
#
# COMPACT_ATOMS: atom_id res chain seq x y z
N MET A 1 0.47 8.91 22.98
CA MET A 1 0.25 8.41 22.16
C MET A 1 0.97 8.33 20.97
N SER A 2 2.17 8.40 20.89
CA SER A 2 2.84 8.30 19.74
C SER A 2 2.65 7.07 19.04
N ASN A 3 2.33 6.06 19.75
CA ASN A 3 2.14 4.86 19.06
C ASN A 3 0.91 4.92 18.27
N GLU A 4 0.26 6.04 18.23
CA GLU A 4 -0.80 6.13 17.39
C GLU A 4 -0.46 5.94 16.02
N LYS A 5 0.76 6.20 15.61
CA LYS A 5 1.09 5.97 14.30
C LYS A 5 1.00 4.57 13.97
N VAL A 6 1.40 3.72 14.88
CA VAL A 6 1.32 2.33 14.63
C VAL A 6 -0.11 1.92 14.67
N ALA A 7 -0.83 2.45 15.59
CA ALA A 7 -2.20 2.07 15.71
C ALA A 7 -2.98 2.46 14.51
N ARG A 8 -2.49 3.45 13.76
CA ARG A 8 -3.24 3.83 12.66
C ARG A 8 -3.24 2.85 11.58
N PHE A 9 -2.39 1.83 11.60
CA PHE A 9 -2.40 0.86 10.58
C PHE A 9 -3.46 -0.15 10.94
N ASN A 10 -4.70 0.15 10.60
CA ASN A 10 -5.85 -0.60 10.98
C ASN A 10 -6.22 -1.54 9.89
N LYS A 11 -6.37 -2.81 10.20
CA LYS A 11 -6.65 -3.80 9.19
C LYS A 11 -7.92 -3.55 8.42
N GLN A 12 -8.81 -2.80 8.96
CA GLN A 12 -10.03 -2.52 8.26
C GLN A 12 -9.87 -1.47 7.20
N HIS A 13 -8.73 -0.78 7.19
CA HIS A 13 -8.55 0.35 6.31
C HIS A 13 -7.38 0.17 5.37
N TYR A 14 -7.04 -1.05 5.04
CA TYR A 14 -5.98 -1.24 4.05
C TYR A 14 -6.19 -2.55 3.29
N VAL A 15 -5.58 -2.65 2.13
CA VAL A 15 -5.56 -3.89 1.35
C VAL A 15 -4.13 -4.18 0.97
N VAL A 16 -3.82 -5.45 0.78
CA VAL A 16 -2.46 -5.90 0.49
C VAL A 16 -2.45 -6.58 -0.87
N GLY A 17 -1.43 -6.31 -1.65
CA GLY A 17 -1.22 -6.96 -2.92
C GLY A 17 -1.63 -6.12 -4.11
N LEU A 18 -1.06 -6.45 -5.27
CA LEU A 18 -1.28 -5.66 -6.46
C LEU A 18 -2.73 -5.67 -6.90
N LYS A 19 -3.33 -6.85 -6.96
CA LYS A 19 -4.68 -6.95 -7.47
C LYS A 19 -5.67 -6.14 -6.64
N GLU A 20 -5.57 -6.26 -5.31
CA GLU A 20 -6.48 -5.54 -4.45
C GLU A 20 -6.21 -4.04 -4.49
N THR A 21 -4.94 -3.67 -4.63
CA THR A 21 -4.59 -2.26 -4.72
C THR A 21 -5.15 -1.65 -6.01
N LEU A 22 -5.06 -2.39 -7.13
CA LEU A 22 -5.58 -1.87 -8.38
C LEU A 22 -7.10 -1.70 -8.31
N LYS A 23 -7.79 -2.62 -7.64
CA LYS A 23 -9.22 -2.48 -7.51
C LYS A 23 -9.56 -1.25 -6.70
N ALA A 24 -8.85 -1.02 -5.61
CA ALA A 24 -9.11 0.14 -4.76
C ALA A 24 -8.79 1.44 -5.49
N LEU A 25 -7.74 1.44 -6.31
CA LEU A 25 -7.38 2.62 -7.07
C LEU A 25 -8.47 2.94 -8.09
N ASN A 26 -9.01 1.91 -8.73
CA ASN A 26 -10.08 2.12 -9.70
C ASN A 26 -11.35 2.67 -9.07
N ARG A 27 -11.53 2.46 -7.78
CA ARG A 27 -12.70 2.95 -7.07
C ARG A 27 -12.45 4.23 -6.32
N ASP A 28 -11.25 4.80 -6.50
CA ASP A 28 -10.86 6.04 -5.83
C ASP A 28 -10.95 5.91 -4.31
N GLN A 29 -10.55 4.76 -3.79
CA GLN A 29 -10.64 4.51 -2.36
C GLN A 29 -9.30 4.56 -1.65
N VAL A 30 -8.24 4.91 -2.33
CA VAL A 30 -6.90 4.86 -1.77
C VAL A 30 -6.45 6.21 -1.25
N ALA A 31 -6.03 6.25 0.01
CA ALA A 31 -5.49 7.47 0.61
C ALA A 31 -3.99 7.55 0.40
N SER A 32 -3.28 6.44 0.49
CA SER A 32 -1.85 6.43 0.27
C SER A 32 -1.39 5.02 -0.07
N LEU A 33 -0.18 4.90 -0.59
CA LEU A 33 0.39 3.62 -0.96
C LEU A 33 1.69 3.39 -0.24
N ILE A 34 1.98 2.12 0.07
CA ILE A 34 3.27 1.72 0.60
C ILE A 34 3.81 0.66 -0.34
N ILE A 35 4.99 0.85 -0.87
CA ILE A 35 5.55 -0.03 -1.89
C ILE A 35 6.91 -0.53 -1.43
N ALA A 36 7.14 -1.84 -1.58
CA ALA A 36 8.44 -2.41 -1.26
C ALA A 36 9.41 -2.06 -2.36
N GLN A 37 10.63 -1.67 -2.01
CA GLN A 37 11.60 -1.26 -3.01
C GLN A 37 12.11 -2.41 -3.85
N ASP A 38 11.98 -3.64 -3.39
CA ASP A 38 12.44 -4.78 -4.14
C ASP A 38 11.33 -5.43 -4.98
N VAL A 39 10.25 -4.69 -5.25
CA VAL A 39 9.21 -5.18 -6.12
C VAL A 39 9.67 -4.99 -7.56
N GLU A 40 9.17 -5.84 -8.45
CA GLU A 40 9.57 -5.75 -9.85
C GLU A 40 8.98 -4.53 -10.51
N VAL A 41 9.78 -3.89 -11.34
CA VAL A 41 9.40 -2.62 -11.93
C VAL A 41 8.13 -2.71 -12.77
N HIS A 42 7.96 -3.80 -13.52
CA HIS A 42 6.79 -3.87 -14.38
C HIS A 42 5.48 -3.96 -13.59
N LEU A 43 5.54 -4.40 -12.33
CA LEU A 43 4.34 -4.41 -11.52
C LEU A 43 4.01 -2.99 -11.10
N LEU A 44 5.03 -2.18 -10.88
CA LEU A 44 4.79 -0.80 -10.48
C LEU A 44 4.24 0.02 -11.61
N ALA A 45 4.56 -0.32 -12.85
CA ALA A 45 4.08 0.45 -13.98
C ALA A 45 2.57 0.51 -14.02
N ARG A 46 1.91 -0.59 -13.66
CA ARG A 46 0.44 -0.62 -13.68
C ARG A 46 -0.12 0.31 -12.63
N VAL A 47 0.51 0.33 -11.46
CA VAL A 47 0.06 1.17 -10.37
C VAL A 47 0.26 2.64 -10.74
N PHE A 48 1.44 2.98 -11.23
CA PHE A 48 1.74 4.36 -11.56
C PHE A 48 0.85 4.88 -12.69
N SER A 49 0.47 4.01 -13.60
CA SER A 49 -0.42 4.40 -14.66
C SER A 49 -1.78 4.83 -14.10
N LEU A 50 -2.26 4.14 -13.07
CA LEU A 50 -3.55 4.49 -12.49
C LEU A 50 -3.49 5.73 -11.62
N ILE A 51 -2.37 6.02 -10.99
CA ILE A 51 -2.29 7.17 -10.11
C ILE A 51 -1.75 8.41 -10.80
N ASN A 52 -1.53 8.32 -12.09
CA ASN A 52 -0.92 9.41 -12.83
C ASN A 52 -1.63 10.73 -12.66
N HIS A 53 -2.94 10.72 -12.48
CA HIS A 53 -3.72 11.95 -12.32
C HIS A 53 -4.23 12.12 -10.90
N LYS A 54 -3.69 11.37 -9.95
CA LYS A 54 -4.16 11.44 -8.58
C LYS A 54 -3.05 11.86 -7.67
N ASN A 55 -3.39 12.55 -6.60
CA ASN A 55 -2.39 12.97 -5.64
C ASN A 55 -2.34 11.98 -4.51
N ILE A 56 -1.74 10.84 -4.74
CA ILE A 56 -1.65 9.78 -3.75
C ILE A 56 -0.23 9.68 -3.26
N PRO A 57 0.03 9.93 -1.98
CA PRO A 57 1.39 9.86 -1.45
C PRO A 57 1.88 8.41 -1.46
N ILE A 58 3.15 8.21 -1.72
CA ILE A 58 3.75 6.89 -1.76
C ILE A 58 4.90 6.84 -0.77
N THR A 59 4.92 5.79 0.06
CA THR A 59 6.00 5.54 0.97
C THR A 59 6.67 4.24 0.55
N TYR A 60 7.99 4.18 0.62
CA TYR A 60 8.71 2.98 0.22
C TYR A 60 9.28 2.28 1.43
N PHE A 61 9.14 0.95 1.45
CA PHE A 61 9.77 0.11 2.46
C PHE A 61 10.96 -0.58 1.80
N LYS A 62 11.95 -0.94 2.60
CA LYS A 62 13.16 -1.49 2.05
C LYS A 62 12.97 -2.84 1.42
N SER A 63 12.00 -3.63 1.82
CA SER A 63 11.83 -4.95 1.24
C SER A 63 10.41 -5.45 1.38
N LYS A 64 10.07 -6.47 0.58
CA LYS A 64 8.77 -7.11 0.67
C LYS A 64 8.60 -7.78 2.02
N HIS A 65 9.66 -8.32 2.56
CA HIS A 65 9.59 -8.98 3.84
C HIS A 65 9.31 -7.94 4.95
N ALA A 66 10.01 -6.83 4.92
CA ALA A 66 9.80 -5.79 5.91
C ALA A 66 8.38 -5.24 5.85
N LEU A 67 7.84 -5.08 4.65
CA LEU A 67 6.49 -4.56 4.50
C LEU A 67 5.48 -5.57 5.02
N GLY A 68 5.66 -6.85 4.73
CA GLY A 68 4.77 -7.88 5.24
C GLY A 68 4.77 -7.89 6.78
N SER A 69 5.94 -7.76 7.37
CA SER A 69 6.03 -7.73 8.82
C SER A 69 5.34 -6.50 9.40
N TYR A 70 5.50 -5.37 8.71
CA TYR A 70 4.90 -4.12 9.17
C TYR A 70 3.38 -4.22 9.23
N VAL A 71 2.76 -4.86 8.25
CA VAL A 71 1.32 -4.98 8.24
C VAL A 71 0.84 -6.21 9.01
N GLY A 72 1.76 -6.99 9.56
CA GLY A 72 1.37 -8.09 10.44
C GLY A 72 0.94 -9.37 9.75
N ILE A 73 1.40 -9.58 8.52
CA ILE A 73 1.07 -10.83 7.83
C ILE A 73 2.30 -11.70 7.77
N ASN A 74 2.08 -13.00 7.54
CA ASN A 74 3.18 -13.94 7.55
C ASN A 74 3.84 -14.15 6.21
N VAL A 75 3.48 -13.38 5.22
CA VAL A 75 4.06 -13.50 3.89
C VAL A 75 4.56 -12.15 3.44
N ASN A 76 5.34 -12.13 2.39
CA ASN A 76 5.87 -10.87 1.86
C ASN A 76 4.73 -10.05 1.26
N ALA A 77 4.87 -8.75 1.35
CA ALA A 77 3.90 -7.83 0.75
C ALA A 77 4.64 -6.92 -0.21
N THR A 78 4.21 -6.88 -1.46
CA THR A 78 4.85 -6.02 -2.46
C THR A 78 4.29 -4.62 -2.41
N ILE A 79 2.99 -4.48 -2.15
CA ILE A 79 2.35 -3.19 -2.13
C ILE A 79 1.15 -3.24 -1.20
N VAL A 80 0.94 -2.17 -0.49
CA VAL A 80 -0.18 -2.03 0.43
C VAL A 80 -0.85 -0.70 0.14
N ALA A 81 -2.16 -0.69 0.08
CA ALA A 81 -2.90 0.54 -0.13
C ALA A 81 -3.67 0.85 1.14
N LEU A 82 -3.46 2.06 1.66
CA LEU A 82 -4.21 2.52 2.80
C LEU A 82 -5.45 3.20 2.26
N LEU A 83 -6.59 2.80 2.75
CA LEU A 83 -7.85 3.25 2.18
C LEU A 83 -8.37 4.52 2.86
N ASN A 84 -9.20 5.24 2.14
CA ASN A 84 -9.82 6.42 2.71
C ASN A 84 -10.72 6.01 3.85
N GLU A 85 -10.75 6.83 4.87
CA GLU A 85 -11.64 6.57 5.97
C GLU A 85 -12.89 7.35 5.76
N ASN A 86 -13.99 6.75 5.96
CA ASN A 86 -15.21 7.47 5.85
C ASN A 86 -16.08 7.16 6.96
#